data_28314b0ca6213911e0e39594aa2042d0
#
_entry.id   28314b0ca6213911e0e39594aa2042d0
#
_cell.length_a   1.000
_cell.length_b   1.000
_cell.length_c   1.000
_cell.angle_alpha   90.00
_cell.angle_beta   90.00
_cell.angle_gamma   90.00
#
_symmetry.space_group_name_H-M   'P 1'
#
loop_
_entity.id
_entity.type
_entity.pdbx_description
1 polymer ?
#
loop_
_entity_poly.entity_id
_entity_poly.type
_entity_poly.pdbx_seq_one_letter_code
_entity_poly.pdbx_strand_id
1 'polypeptide(L)'
;MAAEERDVSGVALVTGGARGIGFEVVRQLAQQGMTVILGARDLDKASAAAEELAGDGLDVRAATLDIADGDSIRQLADWVAREFGRLDVLVNNAAAFADWSETASSADLENSRAVLDTNLFGTWRVCQAVLPLIRQSEHGRIVNVASGGGSHGDQQFGLATPGGAAASYGISKAAILALTSKLAAELEGTGILVNSVDPGLTATAPGMEEMGARPIPAGATSVAWAATIPDDGPSGGFFRDGEPMPW
;
A
#
# COMPACT_ATOMS: atom_id res chain seq x y z
N MET A 1 21.27 -23.50 -5.23
CA MET A 1 20.96 -22.84 -6.51
C MET A 1 20.81 -21.37 -6.15
N ALA A 2 21.64 -20.50 -6.67
CA ALA A 2 21.50 -19.07 -6.50
C ALA A 2 20.19 -18.65 -7.17
N ALA A 3 19.33 -17.90 -6.44
CA ALA A 3 18.20 -17.24 -7.05
C ALA A 3 18.77 -16.32 -8.16
N GLU A 4 18.33 -16.50 -9.38
CA GLU A 4 18.61 -15.52 -10.45
C GLU A 4 18.05 -14.18 -9.94
N GLU A 5 18.93 -13.20 -9.74
CA GLU A 5 18.55 -11.80 -9.56
C GLU A 5 17.78 -11.40 -10.83
N ARG A 6 16.46 -11.34 -10.74
CA ARG A 6 15.65 -10.77 -11.82
C ARG A 6 15.94 -9.28 -11.87
N ASP A 7 16.33 -8.82 -13.02
CA ASP A 7 16.30 -7.39 -13.35
C ASP A 7 14.82 -6.94 -13.30
N VAL A 8 14.39 -6.39 -12.18
CA VAL A 8 13.03 -5.88 -11.95
C VAL A 8 12.96 -4.43 -12.44
N SER A 9 13.44 -4.20 -13.68
CA SER A 9 13.32 -2.89 -14.30
C SER A 9 11.84 -2.56 -14.53
N GLY A 10 11.31 -1.55 -13.85
CA GLY A 10 9.90 -1.15 -13.95
C GLY A 10 9.63 0.17 -13.23
N VAL A 11 8.43 0.69 -13.38
CA VAL A 11 7.96 1.92 -12.72
C VAL A 11 6.97 1.56 -11.63
N ALA A 12 7.26 1.95 -10.38
CA ALA A 12 6.40 1.76 -9.24
C ALA A 12 5.86 3.09 -8.69
N LEU A 13 4.61 3.10 -8.24
CA LEU A 13 4.01 4.19 -7.48
C LEU A 13 3.72 3.71 -6.06
N VAL A 14 4.24 4.41 -5.05
CA VAL A 14 3.94 4.16 -3.63
C VAL A 14 3.21 5.37 -3.05
N THR A 15 1.96 5.18 -2.64
CA THR A 15 1.19 6.24 -1.97
C THR A 15 1.59 6.36 -0.51
N GLY A 16 1.71 7.58 0.03
CA GLY A 16 2.17 7.80 1.38
C GLY A 16 3.64 7.41 1.61
N GLY A 17 4.48 7.59 0.58
CA GLY A 17 5.87 7.14 0.53
C GLY A 17 6.88 7.99 1.32
N ALA A 18 6.49 9.13 1.90
CA ALA A 18 7.45 10.06 2.50
C ALA A 18 7.91 9.69 3.92
N ARG A 19 7.39 8.62 4.54
CA ARG A 19 7.78 8.18 5.89
C ARG A 19 7.35 6.72 6.18
N GLY A 20 7.92 6.17 7.25
CA GLY A 20 7.49 4.89 7.81
C GLY A 20 7.58 3.73 6.82
N ILE A 21 6.55 2.87 6.80
CA ILE A 21 6.52 1.69 5.93
C ILE A 21 6.60 2.10 4.46
N GLY A 22 5.86 3.14 4.04
CA GLY A 22 5.86 3.59 2.64
C GLY A 22 7.23 4.04 2.16
N PHE A 23 7.99 4.78 2.98
CA PHE A 23 9.35 5.21 2.66
C PHE A 23 10.30 4.01 2.49
N GLU A 24 10.18 3.05 3.39
CA GLU A 24 11.02 1.86 3.31
C GLU A 24 10.64 0.94 2.14
N VAL A 25 9.35 0.86 1.77
CA VAL A 25 8.91 0.18 0.54
C VAL A 25 9.52 0.85 -0.70
N VAL A 26 9.50 2.20 -0.75
CA VAL A 26 10.16 2.97 -1.83
C VAL A 26 11.64 2.57 -1.92
N ARG A 27 12.36 2.54 -0.79
CA ARG A 27 13.77 2.15 -0.74
C ARG A 27 13.98 0.74 -1.28
N GLN A 28 13.21 -0.24 -0.79
CA GLN A 28 13.38 -1.65 -1.15
C GLN A 28 13.05 -1.92 -2.63
N LEU A 29 12.04 -1.26 -3.19
CA LEU A 29 11.73 -1.39 -4.62
C LEU A 29 12.80 -0.73 -5.50
N ALA A 30 13.29 0.46 -5.11
CA ALA A 30 14.37 1.14 -5.84
C ALA A 30 15.69 0.35 -5.77
N GLN A 31 16.00 -0.30 -4.64
CA GLN A 31 17.15 -1.22 -4.51
C GLN A 31 17.06 -2.45 -5.43
N GLN A 32 15.85 -2.83 -5.84
CA GLN A 32 15.61 -3.89 -6.82
C GLN A 32 15.68 -3.40 -8.27
N GLY A 33 16.08 -2.13 -8.51
CA GLY A 33 16.25 -1.57 -9.85
C GLY A 33 15.05 -0.87 -10.44
N MET A 34 13.95 -0.70 -9.66
CA MET A 34 12.78 0.04 -10.15
C MET A 34 12.99 1.56 -10.08
N THR A 35 12.40 2.29 -11.02
CA THR A 35 12.11 3.72 -10.85
C THR A 35 10.89 3.87 -9.95
N VAL A 36 11.03 4.48 -8.77
CA VAL A 36 9.92 4.56 -7.80
C VAL A 36 9.40 5.98 -7.68
N ILE A 37 8.11 6.16 -7.95
CA ILE A 37 7.36 7.39 -7.72
C ILE A 37 6.90 7.41 -6.26
N LEU A 38 7.47 8.31 -5.48
CA LEU A 38 7.12 8.56 -4.09
C LEU A 38 6.00 9.58 -4.03
N GLY A 39 4.76 9.12 -3.85
CA GLY A 39 3.58 9.97 -3.74
C GLY A 39 3.31 10.40 -2.30
N ALA A 40 3.19 11.71 -2.04
CA ALA A 40 2.78 12.25 -0.74
C ALA A 40 2.03 13.57 -0.90
N ARG A 41 1.19 13.93 0.10
CA ARG A 41 0.39 15.18 0.08
C ARG A 41 1.26 16.44 0.14
N ASP A 42 2.35 16.36 0.86
CA ASP A 42 3.31 17.43 1.11
C ASP A 42 4.52 17.19 0.19
N LEU A 43 4.66 18.04 -0.85
CA LEU A 43 5.71 17.90 -1.84
C LEU A 43 7.10 18.12 -1.24
N ASP A 44 7.25 19.03 -0.27
CA ASP A 44 8.54 19.30 0.35
C ASP A 44 9.06 18.08 1.11
N LYS A 45 8.15 17.38 1.83
CA LYS A 45 8.48 16.11 2.49
C LYS A 45 8.77 14.99 1.49
N ALA A 46 8.01 14.93 0.39
CA ALA A 46 8.26 13.96 -0.67
C ALA A 46 9.62 14.19 -1.32
N SER A 47 9.97 15.45 -1.62
CA SER A 47 11.24 15.82 -2.21
C SER A 47 12.42 15.50 -1.29
N ALA A 48 12.34 15.89 -0.01
CA ALA A 48 13.38 15.58 0.96
C ALA A 48 13.62 14.06 1.11
N ALA A 49 12.54 13.28 1.15
CA ALA A 49 12.62 11.81 1.21
C ALA A 49 13.22 11.20 -0.08
N ALA A 50 12.86 11.74 -1.24
CA ALA A 50 13.42 11.29 -2.52
C ALA A 50 14.90 11.66 -2.64
N GLU A 51 15.31 12.87 -2.19
CA GLU A 51 16.71 13.31 -2.17
C GLU A 51 17.56 12.42 -1.24
N GLU A 52 17.05 12.03 -0.08
CA GLU A 52 17.72 11.07 0.82
C GLU A 52 18.04 9.76 0.08
N LEU A 53 17.04 9.19 -0.60
CA LEU A 53 17.20 7.92 -1.31
C LEU A 53 18.06 8.06 -2.58
N ALA A 54 17.98 9.19 -3.28
CA ALA A 54 18.85 9.50 -4.42
C ALA A 54 20.32 9.65 -3.99
N GLY A 55 20.59 10.12 -2.77
CA GLY A 55 21.92 10.14 -2.17
C GLY A 55 22.53 8.75 -2.01
N ASP A 56 21.70 7.72 -1.87
CA ASP A 56 22.09 6.31 -1.86
C ASP A 56 22.20 5.70 -3.30
N GLY A 57 22.03 6.51 -4.34
CA GLY A 57 22.10 6.07 -5.75
C GLY A 57 20.80 5.43 -6.28
N LEU A 58 19.67 5.59 -5.60
CA LEU A 58 18.38 5.02 -5.96
C LEU A 58 17.58 5.95 -6.89
N ASP A 59 16.87 5.40 -7.89
CA ASP A 59 16.02 6.19 -8.80
C ASP A 59 14.63 6.40 -8.18
N VAL A 60 14.49 7.49 -7.44
CA VAL A 60 13.24 7.87 -6.77
C VAL A 60 12.78 9.24 -7.25
N ARG A 61 11.49 9.36 -7.58
CA ARG A 61 10.85 10.59 -8.07
C ARG A 61 9.76 11.04 -7.10
N ALA A 62 9.92 12.23 -6.52
CA ALA A 62 8.88 12.82 -5.68
C ALA A 62 7.69 13.29 -6.51
N ALA A 63 6.48 13.05 -6.02
CA ALA A 63 5.26 13.55 -6.62
C ALA A 63 4.23 13.95 -5.56
N THR A 64 3.48 15.04 -5.83
CA THR A 64 2.31 15.38 -5.00
C THR A 64 1.19 14.40 -5.24
N LEU A 65 0.68 13.80 -4.18
CA LEU A 65 -0.47 12.92 -4.23
C LEU A 65 -1.28 12.99 -2.94
N ASP A 66 -2.44 13.63 -3.01
CA ASP A 66 -3.50 13.47 -2.02
C ASP A 66 -4.55 12.48 -2.54
N ILE A 67 -4.64 11.29 -1.93
CA ILE A 67 -5.58 10.27 -2.36
C ILE A 67 -7.04 10.58 -2.01
N ALA A 68 -7.30 11.59 -1.16
CA ALA A 68 -8.65 12.11 -0.91
C ALA A 68 -9.08 13.14 -1.97
N ASP A 69 -8.15 13.68 -2.76
CA ASP A 69 -8.41 14.66 -3.81
C ASP A 69 -8.34 14.03 -5.21
N GLY A 70 -9.49 13.98 -5.89
CA GLY A 70 -9.58 13.44 -7.26
C GLY A 70 -8.78 14.22 -8.30
N ASP A 71 -8.58 15.54 -8.11
CA ASP A 71 -7.78 16.36 -9.02
C ASP A 71 -6.29 16.04 -8.86
N SER A 72 -5.82 15.90 -7.63
CA SER A 72 -4.46 15.47 -7.33
C SER A 72 -4.14 14.10 -7.95
N ILE A 73 -5.07 13.14 -7.82
CA ILE A 73 -4.91 11.81 -8.40
C ILE A 73 -4.84 11.87 -9.94
N ARG A 74 -5.72 12.65 -10.59
CA ARG A 74 -5.71 12.79 -12.06
C ARG A 74 -4.41 13.42 -12.56
N GLN A 75 -3.95 14.50 -11.91
CA GLN A 75 -2.71 15.18 -12.27
C GLN A 75 -1.51 14.24 -12.18
N LEU A 76 -1.45 13.41 -11.13
CA LEU A 76 -0.40 12.40 -11.00
C LEU A 76 -0.49 11.35 -12.12
N ALA A 77 -1.67 10.79 -12.39
CA ALA A 77 -1.85 9.80 -13.45
C ALA A 77 -1.45 10.34 -14.83
N ASP A 78 -1.85 11.57 -15.13
CA ASP A 78 -1.49 12.26 -16.39
C ASP A 78 0.03 12.50 -16.47
N TRP A 79 0.69 12.83 -15.36
CA TRP A 79 2.13 12.99 -15.32
C TRP A 79 2.84 11.65 -15.55
N VAL A 80 2.41 10.57 -14.87
CA VAL A 80 2.97 9.21 -15.06
C VAL A 80 2.79 8.76 -16.52
N ALA A 81 1.63 9.04 -17.13
CA ALA A 81 1.37 8.71 -18.53
C ALA A 81 2.35 9.40 -19.49
N ARG A 82 2.66 10.69 -19.24
CA ARG A 82 3.58 11.46 -20.09
C ARG A 82 5.03 11.07 -19.92
N GLU A 83 5.46 10.82 -18.68
CA GLU A 83 6.88 10.55 -18.37
C GLU A 83 7.28 9.09 -18.65
N PHE A 84 6.37 8.14 -18.36
CA PHE A 84 6.72 6.71 -18.37
C PHE A 84 5.85 5.89 -19.35
N GLY A 85 4.66 6.36 -19.73
CA GLY A 85 3.74 5.65 -20.61
C GLY A 85 3.08 4.41 -19.98
N ARG A 86 3.61 3.90 -18.87
CA ARG A 86 3.12 2.73 -18.14
C ARG A 86 3.36 2.86 -16.64
N LEU A 87 2.72 2.00 -15.87
CA LEU A 87 2.99 1.75 -14.47
C LEU A 87 3.03 0.23 -14.23
N ASP A 88 4.10 -0.28 -13.66
CA ASP A 88 4.24 -1.73 -13.44
C ASP A 88 3.74 -2.13 -12.05
N VAL A 89 3.93 -1.27 -11.04
CA VAL A 89 3.54 -1.55 -9.66
C VAL A 89 2.80 -0.36 -9.07
N LEU A 90 1.64 -0.62 -8.44
CA LEU A 90 0.96 0.30 -7.54
C LEU A 90 0.99 -0.26 -6.13
N VAL A 91 1.54 0.48 -5.16
CA VAL A 91 1.45 0.20 -3.74
C VAL A 91 0.56 1.25 -3.07
N ASN A 92 -0.65 0.87 -2.72
CA ASN A 92 -1.59 1.67 -1.93
C ASN A 92 -1.26 1.54 -0.45
N ASN A 93 -0.34 2.38 0.04
CA ASN A 93 0.11 2.38 1.43
C ASN A 93 -0.46 3.57 2.24
N ALA A 94 -0.83 4.67 1.61
CA ALA A 94 -1.39 5.82 2.33
C ALA A 94 -2.64 5.43 3.14
N ALA A 95 -2.69 5.84 4.40
CA ALA A 95 -3.81 5.57 5.29
C ALA A 95 -4.04 6.70 6.30
N ALA A 96 -5.30 6.88 6.69
CA ALA A 96 -5.73 7.64 7.84
C ALA A 96 -6.06 6.69 9.00
N PHE A 97 -5.92 7.20 10.21
CA PHE A 97 -6.24 6.51 11.44
C PHE A 97 -7.25 7.32 12.23
N ALA A 98 -8.15 6.63 12.93
CA ALA A 98 -9.02 7.21 13.94
C ALA A 98 -8.41 6.99 15.35
N ASP A 99 -9.20 7.30 16.37
CA ASP A 99 -8.83 6.97 17.74
C ASP A 99 -8.80 5.45 17.95
N TRP A 100 -7.65 4.94 18.39
CA TRP A 100 -7.48 3.51 18.64
C TRP A 100 -8.39 2.97 19.75
N SER A 101 -8.91 3.84 20.62
CA SER A 101 -9.82 3.46 21.71
C SER A 101 -11.30 3.44 21.31
N GLU A 102 -11.66 3.95 20.13
CA GLU A 102 -13.05 3.99 19.67
C GLU A 102 -13.61 2.58 19.44
N THR A 103 -14.88 2.41 19.77
CA THR A 103 -15.67 1.21 19.48
C THR A 103 -16.79 1.53 18.51
N ALA A 104 -17.42 0.53 17.89
CA ALA A 104 -18.51 0.75 16.95
C ALA A 104 -19.70 1.55 17.56
N SER A 105 -19.91 1.46 18.88
CA SER A 105 -20.97 2.18 19.58
C SER A 105 -20.58 3.58 20.04
N SER A 106 -19.27 3.93 20.04
CA SER A 106 -18.75 5.21 20.52
C SER A 106 -18.03 6.04 19.46
N ALA A 107 -17.82 5.48 18.27
CA ALA A 107 -17.10 6.15 17.19
C ALA A 107 -17.81 7.44 16.74
N ASP A 108 -17.02 8.49 16.51
CA ASP A 108 -17.48 9.67 15.80
C ASP A 108 -17.62 9.34 14.30
N LEU A 109 -18.84 9.31 13.80
CA LEU A 109 -19.14 8.92 12.42
C LEU A 109 -18.59 9.91 11.37
N GLU A 110 -18.36 11.16 11.71
CA GLU A 110 -17.72 12.11 10.78
C GLU A 110 -16.24 11.76 10.63
N ASN A 111 -15.54 11.45 11.72
CA ASN A 111 -14.19 10.93 11.68
C ASN A 111 -14.11 9.57 10.96
N SER A 112 -15.07 8.68 11.21
CA SER A 112 -15.18 7.38 10.53
C SER A 112 -15.32 7.55 9.01
N ARG A 113 -16.13 8.51 8.56
CA ARG A 113 -16.28 8.85 7.13
C ARG A 113 -14.95 9.31 6.54
N ALA A 114 -14.21 10.19 7.23
CA ALA A 114 -12.91 10.67 6.78
C ALA A 114 -11.89 9.54 6.65
N VAL A 115 -11.90 8.59 7.59
CA VAL A 115 -11.06 7.38 7.52
C VAL A 115 -11.44 6.52 6.31
N LEU A 116 -12.73 6.27 6.09
CA LEU A 116 -13.20 5.50 4.94
C LEU A 116 -12.94 6.22 3.61
N ASP A 117 -13.11 7.54 3.57
CA ASP A 117 -12.85 8.31 2.35
C ASP A 117 -11.38 8.24 1.95
N THR A 118 -10.47 8.29 2.92
CA THR A 118 -9.04 8.10 2.65
C THR A 118 -8.71 6.63 2.35
N ASN A 119 -9.01 5.73 3.29
CA ASN A 119 -8.48 4.36 3.22
C ASN A 119 -9.15 3.53 2.11
N LEU A 120 -10.47 3.64 1.95
CA LEU A 120 -11.22 2.88 0.94
C LEU A 120 -11.35 3.66 -0.37
N PHE A 121 -12.05 4.80 -0.33
CA PHE A 121 -12.39 5.51 -1.57
C PHE A 121 -11.16 6.15 -2.20
N GLY A 122 -10.22 6.67 -1.42
CA GLY A 122 -8.93 7.17 -1.91
C GLY A 122 -8.13 6.09 -2.64
N THR A 123 -7.96 4.93 -1.99
CA THR A 123 -7.32 3.76 -2.61
C THR A 123 -8.03 3.34 -3.90
N TRP A 124 -9.35 3.27 -3.88
CA TRP A 124 -10.14 2.89 -5.05
C TRP A 124 -10.01 3.89 -6.20
N ARG A 125 -10.07 5.21 -5.91
CA ARG A 125 -9.85 6.27 -6.90
C ARG A 125 -8.45 6.17 -7.54
N VAL A 126 -7.41 5.94 -6.74
CA VAL A 126 -6.05 5.73 -7.26
C VAL A 126 -6.00 4.51 -8.19
N CYS A 127 -6.55 3.37 -7.76
CA CYS A 127 -6.62 2.17 -8.61
C CYS A 127 -7.29 2.49 -9.96
N GLN A 128 -8.46 3.15 -9.96
CA GLN A 128 -9.18 3.50 -11.19
C GLN A 128 -8.36 4.43 -12.10
N ALA A 129 -7.70 5.43 -11.53
CA ALA A 129 -6.96 6.42 -12.29
C ALA A 129 -5.72 5.84 -12.98
N VAL A 130 -5.00 4.92 -12.30
CA VAL A 130 -3.76 4.38 -12.85
C VAL A 130 -3.93 3.00 -13.51
N LEU A 131 -5.09 2.36 -13.42
CA LEU A 131 -5.35 1.07 -14.07
C LEU A 131 -5.09 1.09 -15.59
N PRO A 132 -5.43 2.14 -16.35
CA PRO A 132 -5.05 2.22 -17.77
C PRO A 132 -3.55 2.14 -18.02
N LEU A 133 -2.72 2.64 -17.09
CA LEU A 133 -1.26 2.59 -17.17
C LEU A 133 -0.72 1.22 -16.76
N ILE A 134 -1.34 0.59 -15.74
CA ILE A 134 -0.97 -0.77 -15.33
C ILE A 134 -1.28 -1.79 -16.44
N ARG A 135 -2.32 -1.56 -17.22
CA ARG A 135 -2.66 -2.39 -18.38
C ARG A 135 -1.65 -2.30 -19.54
N GLN A 136 -0.73 -1.33 -19.52
CA GLN A 136 0.38 -1.24 -20.46
C GLN A 136 1.61 -2.03 -19.99
N SER A 137 1.59 -2.55 -18.77
CA SER A 137 2.64 -3.39 -18.21
C SER A 137 2.43 -4.84 -18.59
N GLU A 138 3.53 -5.55 -18.84
CA GLU A 138 3.52 -7.01 -18.98
C GLU A 138 3.50 -7.72 -17.61
N HIS A 139 3.81 -6.97 -16.52
CA HIS A 139 3.97 -7.49 -15.16
C HIS A 139 3.21 -6.64 -14.14
N GLY A 140 1.95 -6.30 -14.42
CA GLY A 140 1.15 -5.40 -13.58
C GLY A 140 0.90 -5.94 -12.17
N ARG A 141 1.19 -5.12 -11.12
CA ARG A 141 0.95 -5.47 -9.71
C ARG A 141 0.20 -4.36 -9.00
N ILE A 142 -0.85 -4.71 -8.29
CA ILE A 142 -1.56 -3.81 -7.37
C ILE A 142 -1.47 -4.40 -5.97
N VAL A 143 -0.82 -3.68 -5.06
CA VAL A 143 -0.65 -4.08 -3.66
C VAL A 143 -1.42 -3.11 -2.78
N ASN A 144 -2.40 -3.60 -2.06
CA ASN A 144 -3.16 -2.82 -1.10
C ASN A 144 -2.65 -3.13 0.32
N VAL A 145 -2.08 -2.14 1.00
CA VAL A 145 -1.64 -2.31 2.39
C VAL A 145 -2.88 -2.34 3.30
N ALA A 146 -3.24 -3.56 3.68
CA ALA A 146 -4.33 -3.86 4.59
C ALA A 146 -3.85 -3.91 6.06
N SER A 147 -4.48 -4.73 6.87
CA SER A 147 -4.12 -4.97 8.27
C SER A 147 -4.85 -6.21 8.78
N GLY A 148 -4.25 -6.96 9.69
CA GLY A 148 -4.95 -7.95 10.50
C GLY A 148 -6.18 -7.39 11.19
N GLY A 149 -6.17 -6.08 11.52
CA GLY A 149 -7.34 -5.39 12.07
C GLY A 149 -8.60 -5.40 11.18
N GLY A 150 -8.46 -5.67 9.88
CA GLY A 150 -9.57 -5.84 8.95
C GLY A 150 -10.01 -7.29 8.74
N SER A 151 -9.37 -8.26 9.39
CA SER A 151 -9.64 -9.68 9.23
C SER A 151 -10.56 -10.23 10.33
N HIS A 152 -11.47 -11.13 9.96
CA HIS A 152 -12.20 -11.95 10.95
C HIS A 152 -11.32 -13.06 11.55
N GLY A 153 -10.27 -13.47 10.83
CA GLY A 153 -9.42 -14.59 11.24
C GLY A 153 -8.23 -14.18 12.12
N ASP A 154 -7.87 -12.89 12.20
CA ASP A 154 -6.80 -12.45 13.09
C ASP A 154 -7.28 -12.42 14.55
N GLN A 155 -6.64 -13.26 15.39
CA GLN A 155 -7.03 -13.46 16.80
C GLN A 155 -6.57 -12.33 17.71
N GLN A 156 -5.61 -11.52 17.28
CA GLN A 156 -4.97 -10.49 18.11
C GLN A 156 -5.54 -9.11 17.86
N PHE A 157 -5.75 -8.73 16.59
CA PHE A 157 -6.15 -7.37 16.19
C PHE A 157 -7.41 -7.36 15.31
N GLY A 158 -7.95 -8.53 14.98
CA GLY A 158 -9.03 -8.67 14.01
C GLY A 158 -10.38 -8.09 14.44
N LEU A 159 -11.31 -8.08 13.50
CA LEU A 159 -12.64 -7.50 13.67
C LEU A 159 -13.45 -8.09 14.83
N ALA A 160 -13.20 -9.36 15.19
CA ALA A 160 -13.89 -10.06 16.26
C ALA A 160 -13.11 -10.04 17.60
N THR A 161 -12.02 -9.29 17.71
CA THR A 161 -11.23 -9.20 18.94
C THR A 161 -12.04 -8.55 20.06
N PRO A 162 -12.04 -9.13 21.28
CA PRO A 162 -12.76 -8.57 22.42
C PRO A 162 -12.43 -7.11 22.70
N GLY A 163 -13.44 -6.32 23.01
CA GLY A 163 -13.32 -4.87 23.24
C GLY A 163 -13.64 -4.03 22.01
N GLY A 164 -13.52 -4.57 20.79
CA GLY A 164 -13.96 -3.90 19.55
C GLY A 164 -13.28 -2.55 19.27
N ALA A 165 -12.04 -2.37 19.72
CA ALA A 165 -11.28 -1.13 19.55
C ALA A 165 -10.92 -0.85 18.07
N ALA A 166 -10.53 0.38 17.75
CA ALA A 166 -10.18 0.82 16.40
C ALA A 166 -11.22 0.51 15.33
N ALA A 167 -12.51 0.69 15.65
CA ALA A 167 -13.63 0.25 14.84
C ALA A 167 -13.60 0.81 13.40
N SER A 168 -13.45 2.12 13.24
CA SER A 168 -13.41 2.76 11.91
C SER A 168 -12.22 2.27 11.07
N TYR A 169 -11.06 2.13 11.71
CA TYR A 169 -9.88 1.62 11.03
C TYR A 169 -10.05 0.15 10.59
N GLY A 170 -10.48 -0.72 11.51
CA GLY A 170 -10.73 -2.13 11.21
C GLY A 170 -11.73 -2.31 10.07
N ILE A 171 -12.87 -1.60 10.12
CA ILE A 171 -13.88 -1.60 9.06
C ILE A 171 -13.29 -1.12 7.72
N SER A 172 -12.48 -0.05 7.73
CA SER A 172 -11.84 0.42 6.50
C SER A 172 -10.89 -0.60 5.90
N LYS A 173 -10.14 -1.33 6.74
CA LYS A 173 -9.20 -2.37 6.28
C LYS A 173 -9.92 -3.63 5.79
N ALA A 174 -11.05 -4.00 6.39
CA ALA A 174 -11.92 -5.05 5.85
C ALA A 174 -12.47 -4.68 4.46
N ALA A 175 -12.87 -3.42 4.28
CA ALA A 175 -13.31 -2.92 2.97
C ALA A 175 -12.19 -2.97 1.92
N ILE A 176 -10.93 -2.75 2.29
CA ILE A 176 -9.77 -2.92 1.40
C ILE A 176 -9.59 -4.38 0.98
N LEU A 177 -9.77 -5.35 1.90
CA LEU A 177 -9.71 -6.77 1.56
C LEU A 177 -10.80 -7.12 0.51
N ALA A 178 -12.02 -6.63 0.71
CA ALA A 178 -13.12 -6.81 -0.23
C ALA A 178 -12.85 -6.13 -1.59
N LEU A 179 -12.30 -4.90 -1.60
CA LEU A 179 -11.89 -4.20 -2.83
C LEU A 179 -10.83 -5.00 -3.59
N THR A 180 -9.83 -5.54 -2.89
CA THR A 180 -8.78 -6.37 -3.47
C THR A 180 -9.36 -7.58 -4.19
N SER A 181 -10.27 -8.31 -3.56
CA SER A 181 -10.94 -9.47 -4.16
C SER A 181 -11.75 -9.09 -5.39
N LYS A 182 -12.44 -7.94 -5.37
CA LYS A 182 -13.22 -7.46 -6.52
C LYS A 182 -12.33 -7.06 -7.69
N LEU A 183 -11.23 -6.35 -7.44
CA LEU A 183 -10.27 -5.98 -8.49
C LEU A 183 -9.56 -7.21 -9.07
N ALA A 184 -9.16 -8.17 -8.23
CA ALA A 184 -8.55 -9.40 -8.68
C ALA A 184 -9.48 -10.22 -9.58
N ALA A 185 -10.76 -10.35 -9.21
CA ALA A 185 -11.76 -11.04 -10.01
C ALA A 185 -12.05 -10.31 -11.36
N GLU A 186 -12.08 -8.95 -11.34
CA GLU A 186 -12.25 -8.16 -12.56
C GLU A 186 -11.08 -8.31 -13.54
N LEU A 187 -9.86 -8.45 -12.98
CA LEU A 187 -8.61 -8.50 -13.73
C LEU A 187 -8.10 -9.92 -14.01
N GLU A 188 -8.92 -10.93 -13.70
CA GLU A 188 -8.59 -12.32 -13.99
C GLU A 188 -8.27 -12.52 -15.48
N GLY A 189 -7.19 -13.24 -15.78
CA GLY A 189 -6.72 -13.50 -17.14
C GLY A 189 -6.02 -12.34 -17.84
N THR A 190 -5.85 -11.19 -17.18
CA THR A 190 -5.13 -10.03 -17.78
C THR A 190 -3.63 -10.02 -17.49
N GLY A 191 -3.13 -10.90 -16.62
CA GLY A 191 -1.75 -10.90 -16.15
C GLY A 191 -1.48 -9.91 -14.99
N ILE A 192 -2.46 -9.07 -14.63
CA ILE A 192 -2.36 -8.15 -13.50
C ILE A 192 -2.71 -8.89 -12.20
N LEU A 193 -1.78 -8.90 -11.24
CA LEU A 193 -2.01 -9.51 -9.92
C LEU A 193 -2.37 -8.45 -8.89
N VAL A 194 -3.42 -8.71 -8.11
CA VAL A 194 -3.94 -7.78 -7.11
C VAL A 194 -3.99 -8.47 -5.76
N ASN A 195 -3.22 -8.00 -4.78
CA ASN A 195 -3.17 -8.61 -3.46
C ASN A 195 -3.24 -7.58 -2.34
N SER A 196 -3.74 -8.01 -1.19
CA SER A 196 -3.64 -7.28 0.07
C SER A 196 -2.47 -7.81 0.90
N VAL A 197 -1.81 -6.89 1.61
CA VAL A 197 -0.71 -7.24 2.51
C VAL A 197 -0.90 -6.58 3.87
N ASP A 198 -0.69 -7.37 4.91
CA ASP A 198 -0.52 -6.86 6.26
C ASP A 198 0.99 -6.75 6.58
N PRO A 199 1.49 -5.56 6.86
CA PRO A 199 2.87 -5.37 7.27
C PRO A 199 3.16 -5.89 8.70
N GLY A 200 2.15 -6.40 9.41
CA GLY A 200 2.21 -6.71 10.84
C GLY A 200 2.28 -5.46 11.72
N LEU A 201 2.22 -5.65 13.05
CA LEU A 201 2.43 -4.54 13.98
C LEU A 201 3.85 -4.01 13.79
N THR A 202 3.97 -2.81 13.24
CA THR A 202 5.26 -2.22 12.83
C THR A 202 5.51 -0.93 13.60
N ALA A 203 6.73 -0.70 14.07
CA ALA A 203 7.13 0.41 14.92
C ALA A 203 7.20 1.75 14.15
N THR A 204 6.04 2.26 13.73
CA THR A 204 5.90 3.52 12.98
C THR A 204 5.70 4.75 13.85
N ALA A 205 5.56 4.57 15.18
CA ALA A 205 5.44 5.63 16.17
C ALA A 205 6.23 5.27 17.43
N PRO A 206 6.66 6.29 18.25
CA PRO A 206 7.37 6.05 19.51
C PRO A 206 6.57 5.13 20.44
N GLY A 207 7.28 4.22 21.13
CA GLY A 207 6.70 3.30 22.11
C GLY A 207 6.09 2.01 21.51
N MET A 208 5.94 1.92 20.18
CA MET A 208 5.38 0.71 19.58
C MET A 208 6.31 -0.52 19.70
N GLU A 209 7.61 -0.32 19.77
CA GLU A 209 8.57 -1.41 19.97
C GLU A 209 8.35 -2.12 21.33
N GLU A 210 7.99 -1.35 22.38
CA GLU A 210 7.65 -1.89 23.71
C GLU A 210 6.38 -2.75 23.67
N MET A 211 5.51 -2.51 22.67
CA MET A 211 4.32 -3.32 22.40
C MET A 211 4.62 -4.57 21.55
N GLY A 212 5.88 -4.84 21.23
CA GLY A 212 6.30 -5.95 20.39
C GLY A 212 6.20 -5.67 18.89
N ALA A 213 6.13 -4.39 18.50
CA ALA A 213 6.13 -4.03 17.08
C ALA A 213 7.49 -4.36 16.44
N ARG A 214 7.42 -4.91 15.24
CA ARG A 214 8.61 -5.24 14.44
C ARG A 214 9.22 -3.99 13.82
N PRO A 215 10.51 -4.02 13.46
CA PRO A 215 11.17 -2.91 12.78
C PRO A 215 10.49 -2.57 11.43
N ILE A 216 10.53 -1.29 11.04
CA ILE A 216 9.95 -0.81 9.77
C ILE A 216 10.44 -1.63 8.55
N PRO A 217 11.75 -1.95 8.40
CA PRO A 217 12.21 -2.74 7.27
C PRO A 217 11.51 -4.10 7.14
N ALA A 218 11.27 -4.78 8.25
CA ALA A 218 10.59 -6.07 8.23
C ALA A 218 9.12 -5.95 7.78
N GLY A 219 8.40 -4.88 8.21
CA GLY A 219 7.06 -4.60 7.74
C GLY A 219 7.00 -4.25 6.25
N ALA A 220 7.97 -3.46 5.78
CA ALA A 220 8.08 -3.08 4.38
C ALA A 220 8.41 -4.27 3.46
N THR A 221 9.25 -5.21 3.92
CA THR A 221 9.58 -6.42 3.14
C THR A 221 8.35 -7.24 2.80
N SER A 222 7.38 -7.34 3.71
CA SER A 222 6.09 -8.00 3.44
C SER A 222 5.34 -7.33 2.27
N VAL A 223 5.36 -6.01 2.21
CA VAL A 223 4.72 -5.23 1.13
C VAL A 223 5.50 -5.35 -0.18
N ALA A 224 6.82 -5.19 -0.14
CA ALA A 224 7.69 -5.28 -1.31
C ALA A 224 7.65 -6.66 -1.96
N TRP A 225 7.51 -7.74 -1.17
CA TRP A 225 7.29 -9.09 -1.67
C TRP A 225 6.09 -9.14 -2.63
N ALA A 226 4.92 -8.62 -2.24
CA ALA A 226 3.74 -8.66 -3.10
C ALA A 226 3.86 -7.78 -4.36
N ALA A 227 4.71 -6.76 -4.32
CA ALA A 227 4.99 -5.88 -5.45
C ALA A 227 5.88 -6.56 -6.52
N THR A 228 6.60 -7.61 -6.14
CA THR A 228 7.62 -8.26 -7.00
C THR A 228 7.41 -9.78 -7.14
N ILE A 229 6.22 -10.28 -6.80
CA ILE A 229 5.87 -11.69 -7.03
C ILE A 229 5.92 -12.05 -8.52
N PRO A 230 6.26 -13.30 -8.89
CA PRO A 230 6.28 -13.75 -10.28
C PRO A 230 4.88 -13.72 -10.92
N ASP A 231 4.82 -13.81 -12.26
CA ASP A 231 3.57 -13.70 -13.03
C ASP A 231 2.58 -14.85 -12.78
N ASP A 232 3.09 -15.98 -12.36
CA ASP A 232 2.33 -17.15 -11.92
C ASP A 232 1.98 -17.11 -10.42
N GLY A 233 2.24 -15.97 -9.76
CA GLY A 233 1.94 -15.75 -8.35
C GLY A 233 0.45 -15.62 -8.05
N PRO A 234 0.09 -15.56 -6.76
CA PRO A 234 -1.30 -15.44 -6.34
C PRO A 234 -1.92 -14.09 -6.70
N SER A 235 -3.25 -14.08 -6.89
CA SER A 235 -4.07 -12.87 -7.03
C SER A 235 -5.34 -12.99 -6.19
N GLY A 236 -5.80 -11.90 -5.59
CA GLY A 236 -7.00 -11.85 -4.75
C GLY A 236 -6.78 -12.29 -3.31
N GLY A 237 -5.53 -12.58 -2.92
CA GLY A 237 -5.19 -13.05 -1.58
C GLY A 237 -4.87 -11.94 -0.58
N PHE A 238 -4.80 -12.36 0.68
CA PHE A 238 -4.32 -11.56 1.80
C PHE A 238 -3.10 -12.24 2.42
N PHE A 239 -2.00 -11.50 2.60
CA PHE A 239 -0.70 -12.08 2.96
C PHE A 239 0.01 -11.29 4.05
N ARG A 240 0.85 -11.98 4.84
CA ARG A 240 1.88 -11.40 5.71
C ARG A 240 3.16 -12.21 5.51
N ASP A 241 4.27 -11.54 5.19
CA ASP A 241 5.59 -12.17 4.99
C ASP A 241 5.58 -13.30 3.91
N GLY A 242 4.76 -13.12 2.87
CA GLY A 242 4.59 -14.11 1.81
C GLY A 242 3.64 -15.25 2.14
N GLU A 243 3.18 -15.37 3.39
CA GLU A 243 2.27 -16.43 3.82
C GLU A 243 0.80 -15.96 3.78
N PRO A 244 -0.12 -16.81 3.33
CA PRO A 244 -1.55 -16.49 3.32
C PRO A 244 -2.10 -16.21 4.71
N MET A 245 -2.92 -15.19 4.82
CA MET A 245 -3.68 -14.85 6.02
C MET A 245 -5.17 -15.09 5.81
N PRO A 246 -5.89 -15.56 6.86
CA PRO A 246 -7.35 -15.62 6.83
C PRO A 246 -7.94 -14.20 6.89
N TRP A 247 -9.13 -13.99 6.29
CA TRP A 247 -9.88 -12.74 6.38
C TRP A 247 -11.39 -12.93 6.36
#